data_9c482a7cf6f8c3bde870d52598c9563e
#
_entry.id   9c482a7cf6f8c3bde870d52598c9563e
#
_cell.length_a   1.000
_cell.length_b   1.000
_cell.length_c   1.000
_cell.angle_alpha   90.00
_cell.angle_beta   90.00
_cell.angle_gamma   90.00
#
_symmetry.space_group_name_H-M   'P 1'
#
loop_
_entity.id
_entity.type
_entity.pdbx_description
1 polymer ?
#
loop_
_entity_poly.entity_id
_entity_poly.type
_entity_poly.pdbx_seq_one_letter_code
_entity_poly.pdbx_strand_id
1 'polypeptide(L)'
;MEQNNDIRANVAAIREKMAEAARSCSRDPKEIKLCAATKMNDAARVKEAVAAGVDCCGENRVQELLEKQPQGAYEGAPVHFIGHLQTNKVKQVVGRVDLIESVDRTELLECVEKQAAKLLWVRIM
;
A
#
# COMPACT_ATOMS: atom_id res chain seq x y z
N MET A 1 29.06 8.06 5.26
CA MET A 1 28.53 6.89 5.65
C MET A 1 27.52 6.31 4.71
N GLU A 2 27.64 5.07 4.51
CA GLU A 2 26.83 4.46 3.62
C GLU A 2 25.58 3.99 4.23
N GLN A 3 24.49 4.25 3.61
CA GLN A 3 23.25 3.76 4.07
C GLN A 3 23.10 2.31 3.68
N ASN A 4 22.49 1.55 4.52
CA ASN A 4 22.16 0.20 4.16
C ASN A 4 20.94 0.23 3.28
N ASN A 5 21.14 -0.03 2.00
CA ASN A 5 20.08 -0.04 1.02
C ASN A 5 19.65 -1.42 0.62
N ASP A 6 20.05 -2.43 1.39
CA ASP A 6 19.64 -3.79 1.10
C ASP A 6 18.20 -4.00 1.59
N ILE A 7 17.27 -3.76 0.71
CA ILE A 7 15.86 -3.85 1.01
C ILE A 7 15.48 -5.25 1.44
N ARG A 8 16.01 -6.27 0.78
CA ARG A 8 15.71 -7.66 1.12
C ARG A 8 16.11 -7.98 2.56
N ALA A 9 17.33 -7.58 2.94
CA ALA A 9 17.81 -7.83 4.30
C ALA A 9 16.98 -7.06 5.33
N ASN A 10 16.59 -5.84 4.99
CA ASN A 10 15.79 -5.02 5.89
C ASN A 10 14.40 -5.62 6.10
N VAL A 11 13.77 -6.10 5.05
CA VAL A 11 12.46 -6.73 5.16
C VAL A 11 12.55 -7.99 6.01
N ALA A 12 13.60 -8.80 5.78
CA ALA A 12 13.79 -10.02 6.56
C ALA A 12 13.97 -9.71 8.04
N ALA A 13 14.75 -8.68 8.37
CA ALA A 13 14.98 -8.30 9.75
C ALA A 13 13.71 -7.81 10.43
N ILE A 14 12.90 -7.04 9.71
CA ILE A 14 11.64 -6.54 10.26
C ILE A 14 10.68 -7.69 10.50
N ARG A 15 10.59 -8.63 9.55
CA ARG A 15 9.70 -9.78 9.72
C ARG A 15 10.12 -10.65 10.91
N GLU A 16 11.42 -10.77 11.14
CA GLU A 16 11.88 -11.54 12.29
C GLU A 16 11.43 -10.89 13.59
N LYS A 17 11.54 -9.57 13.69
CA LYS A 17 11.07 -8.85 14.87
C LYS A 17 9.56 -8.97 15.04
N MET A 18 8.81 -8.92 13.94
CA MET A 18 7.37 -9.09 13.97
C MET A 18 7.01 -10.49 14.47
N ALA A 19 7.73 -11.50 14.01
CA ALA A 19 7.46 -12.88 14.40
C ALA A 19 7.75 -13.08 15.88
N GLU A 20 8.85 -12.53 16.39
CA GLU A 20 9.18 -12.60 17.80
C GLU A 20 8.10 -11.96 18.66
N ALA A 21 7.66 -10.77 18.26
CA ALA A 21 6.63 -10.05 19.00
C ALA A 21 5.33 -10.83 19.01
N ALA A 22 4.95 -11.41 17.88
CA ALA A 22 3.72 -12.19 17.77
C ALA A 22 3.78 -13.41 18.68
N ARG A 23 4.88 -14.14 18.63
CA ARG A 23 5.04 -15.33 19.46
C ARG A 23 5.04 -15.00 20.95
N SER A 24 5.57 -13.83 21.32
CA SER A 24 5.62 -13.45 22.73
C SER A 24 4.24 -13.21 23.32
N CYS A 25 3.22 -12.97 22.50
CA CYS A 25 1.85 -12.78 22.96
C CYS A 25 0.91 -13.87 22.41
N SER A 26 1.48 -14.99 22.01
CA SER A 26 0.73 -16.16 21.56
C SER A 26 -0.13 -15.90 20.31
N ARG A 27 0.38 -15.07 19.42
CA ARG A 27 -0.28 -14.83 18.14
C ARG A 27 0.51 -15.50 17.03
N ASP A 28 -0.21 -15.94 16.01
CA ASP A 28 0.42 -16.53 14.83
C ASP A 28 1.07 -15.41 14.02
N PRO A 29 2.39 -15.47 13.77
CA PRO A 29 3.04 -14.45 12.97
C PRO A 29 2.42 -14.25 11.59
N LYS A 30 1.80 -15.29 11.05
CA LYS A 30 1.18 -15.22 9.72
C LYS A 30 -0.06 -14.35 9.67
N GLU A 31 -0.64 -14.07 10.84
CA GLU A 31 -1.81 -13.19 10.91
C GLU A 31 -1.45 -11.73 10.72
N ILE A 32 -0.18 -11.38 10.88
CA ILE A 32 0.24 -9.99 10.88
C ILE A 32 0.83 -9.62 9.53
N LYS A 33 0.27 -8.58 8.93
CA LYS A 33 0.70 -8.14 7.61
C LYS A 33 1.72 -7.02 7.73
N LEU A 34 2.69 -7.03 6.84
CA LEU A 34 3.68 -5.95 6.75
C LEU A 34 3.35 -5.08 5.55
N CYS A 35 2.98 -3.85 5.82
CA CYS A 35 2.72 -2.87 4.77
C CYS A 35 3.94 -1.97 4.65
N ALA A 36 4.53 -1.92 3.48
CA ALA A 36 5.68 -1.07 3.22
C ALA A 36 5.20 0.31 2.80
N ALA A 37 5.52 1.33 3.60
CA ALA A 37 5.24 2.71 3.21
C ALA A 37 6.30 3.11 2.19
N THR A 38 5.89 3.18 0.93
CA THR A 38 6.83 3.33 -0.17
C THR A 38 7.02 4.77 -0.63
N LYS A 39 6.54 5.72 0.14
CA LYS A 39 6.69 7.13 -0.20
C LYS A 39 8.15 7.50 -0.40
N MET A 40 8.38 8.38 -1.36
CA MET A 40 9.71 8.89 -1.67
C MET A 40 10.70 7.83 -2.15
N ASN A 41 10.20 6.68 -2.56
CA ASN A 41 11.03 5.65 -3.18
C ASN A 41 10.55 5.44 -4.60
N ASP A 42 11.50 5.26 -5.52
CA ASP A 42 11.13 5.08 -6.92
C ASP A 42 10.59 3.67 -7.19
N ALA A 43 10.10 3.47 -8.41
CA ALA A 43 9.48 2.21 -8.77
C ALA A 43 10.43 1.03 -8.61
N ALA A 44 11.72 1.22 -8.90
CA ALA A 44 12.68 0.13 -8.78
C ALA A 44 12.83 -0.34 -7.34
N ARG A 45 12.89 0.59 -6.39
CA ARG A 45 13.00 0.24 -4.98
C ARG A 45 11.72 -0.41 -4.47
N VAL A 46 10.56 0.06 -4.95
CA VAL A 46 9.29 -0.55 -4.56
C VAL A 46 9.23 -1.99 -5.07
N LYS A 47 9.68 -2.23 -6.29
CA LYS A 47 9.73 -3.60 -6.83
C LYS A 47 10.62 -4.51 -5.99
N GLU A 48 11.73 -3.99 -5.48
CA GLU A 48 12.59 -4.76 -4.61
C GLU A 48 11.89 -5.14 -3.31
N ALA A 49 11.11 -4.21 -2.74
CA ALA A 49 10.38 -4.49 -1.52
C ALA A 49 9.31 -5.57 -1.76
N VAL A 50 8.62 -5.49 -2.88
CA VAL A 50 7.63 -6.51 -3.24
C VAL A 50 8.29 -7.86 -3.39
N ALA A 51 9.42 -7.90 -4.10
CA ALA A 51 10.17 -9.16 -4.28
C ALA A 51 10.69 -9.71 -2.96
N ALA A 52 10.96 -8.84 -2.00
CA ALA A 52 11.43 -9.26 -0.68
C ALA A 52 10.31 -9.80 0.21
N GLY A 53 9.05 -9.67 -0.23
CA GLY A 53 7.95 -10.33 0.45
C GLY A 53 7.11 -9.47 1.39
N VAL A 54 7.04 -8.14 1.16
CA VAL A 54 6.08 -7.35 1.92
C VAL A 54 4.67 -7.75 1.52
N ASP A 55 3.73 -7.64 2.44
CA ASP A 55 2.36 -8.06 2.16
C ASP A 55 1.58 -7.05 1.33
N CYS A 56 1.92 -5.78 1.45
CA CYS A 56 1.29 -4.74 0.65
C CYS A 56 2.19 -3.51 0.62
N CYS A 57 1.91 -2.61 -0.33
CA CYS A 57 2.61 -1.34 -0.43
C CYS A 57 1.64 -0.23 -0.05
N GLY A 58 2.12 0.79 0.63
CA GLY A 58 1.29 1.91 1.03
C GLY A 58 1.80 3.21 0.48
N GLU A 59 0.95 3.95 -0.22
CA GLU A 59 1.30 5.25 -0.74
C GLU A 59 0.55 6.35 -0.01
N ASN A 60 1.23 7.47 0.20
CA ASN A 60 0.66 8.61 0.89
C ASN A 60 0.21 9.71 -0.05
N ARG A 61 0.69 9.72 -1.28
CA ARG A 61 0.40 10.78 -2.25
C ARG A 61 -0.11 10.21 -3.55
N VAL A 62 -1.18 10.82 -4.04
CA VAL A 62 -1.79 10.39 -5.30
C VAL A 62 -0.78 10.49 -6.45
N GLN A 63 0.03 11.55 -6.45
CA GLN A 63 1.01 11.74 -7.51
C GLN A 63 2.00 10.58 -7.61
N GLU A 64 2.50 10.10 -6.47
CA GLU A 64 3.43 8.99 -6.48
C GLU A 64 2.76 7.71 -6.96
N LEU A 65 1.52 7.49 -6.54
CA LEU A 65 0.77 6.34 -7.00
C LEU A 65 0.65 6.35 -8.53
N LEU A 66 0.28 7.49 -9.09
CA LEU A 66 0.08 7.61 -10.53
C LEU A 66 1.37 7.51 -11.32
N GLU A 67 2.49 7.90 -10.73
CA GLU A 67 3.79 7.78 -11.37
C GLU A 67 4.32 6.35 -11.34
N LYS A 68 4.18 5.68 -10.21
CA LYS A 68 4.80 4.37 -10.02
C LYS A 68 3.98 3.23 -10.59
N GLN A 69 2.65 3.33 -10.53
CA GLN A 69 1.80 2.23 -10.96
C GLN A 69 1.99 1.83 -12.42
N PRO A 70 2.06 2.79 -13.37
CA PRO A 70 2.31 2.40 -14.76
C PRO A 70 3.66 1.75 -15.00
N GLN A 71 4.61 1.95 -14.09
CA GLN A 71 5.92 1.32 -14.18
C GLN A 71 5.94 -0.08 -13.58
N GLY A 72 4.79 -0.58 -13.15
CA GLY A 72 4.70 -1.92 -12.58
C GLY A 72 5.25 -2.05 -11.17
N ALA A 73 5.37 -0.93 -10.45
CA ALA A 73 6.01 -0.92 -9.14
C ALA A 73 5.37 -1.88 -8.15
N TYR A 74 4.06 -2.04 -8.21
CA TYR A 74 3.32 -2.82 -7.22
C TYR A 74 2.95 -4.22 -7.69
N GLU A 75 3.43 -4.64 -8.84
CA GLU A 75 3.07 -5.96 -9.34
C GLU A 75 3.52 -7.03 -8.37
N GLY A 76 2.59 -7.88 -7.98
CA GLY A 76 2.87 -8.94 -7.03
C GLY A 76 2.44 -8.65 -5.61
N ALA A 77 1.95 -7.44 -5.33
CA ALA A 77 1.45 -7.09 -4.00
C ALA A 77 0.30 -6.10 -4.12
N PRO A 78 -0.67 -6.14 -3.20
CA PRO A 78 -1.71 -5.11 -3.18
C PRO A 78 -1.12 -3.75 -2.87
N VAL A 79 -1.76 -2.70 -3.34
CA VAL A 79 -1.37 -1.34 -2.99
C VAL A 79 -2.50 -0.68 -2.21
N HIS A 80 -2.14 -0.04 -1.10
CA HIS A 80 -3.09 0.66 -0.23
C HIS A 80 -2.79 2.15 -0.26
N PHE A 81 -3.83 2.95 -0.15
CA PHE A 81 -3.62 4.39 0.02
C PHE A 81 -3.72 4.67 1.50
N ILE A 82 -2.63 5.12 2.10
CA ILE A 82 -2.54 5.27 3.55
C ILE A 82 -2.38 6.71 4.01
N GLY A 83 -2.39 7.68 3.09
CA GLY A 83 -2.27 9.09 3.43
C GLY A 83 -3.59 9.84 3.35
N HIS A 84 -3.56 11.10 3.75
CA HIS A 84 -4.76 11.93 3.69
C HIS A 84 -5.25 12.02 2.24
N LEU A 85 -6.54 11.78 2.04
CA LEU A 85 -7.12 11.79 0.69
C LEU A 85 -8.14 12.92 0.58
N GLN A 86 -7.89 13.83 -0.35
CA GLN A 86 -8.81 14.91 -0.66
C GLN A 86 -9.93 14.39 -1.54
N THR A 87 -11.14 14.90 -1.34
CA THR A 87 -12.29 14.43 -2.10
C THR A 87 -12.12 14.64 -3.60
N ASN A 88 -11.45 15.72 -4.01
CA ASN A 88 -11.25 15.98 -5.43
C ASN A 88 -10.22 15.06 -6.09
N LYS A 89 -9.58 14.19 -5.30
CA LYS A 89 -8.61 13.23 -5.82
C LYS A 89 -9.12 11.79 -5.79
N VAL A 90 -10.30 11.59 -5.26
CA VAL A 90 -10.87 10.24 -5.11
C VAL A 90 -10.94 9.50 -6.45
N LYS A 91 -11.30 10.20 -7.52
CA LYS A 91 -11.39 9.58 -8.84
C LYS A 91 -10.08 8.97 -9.31
N GLN A 92 -8.96 9.51 -8.83
CA GLN A 92 -7.65 9.04 -9.24
C GLN A 92 -7.17 7.85 -8.42
N VAL A 93 -7.81 7.58 -7.29
CA VAL A 93 -7.38 6.53 -6.37
C VAL A 93 -8.26 5.29 -6.45
N VAL A 94 -9.59 5.49 -6.46
CA VAL A 94 -10.53 4.37 -6.50
C VAL A 94 -10.36 3.61 -7.82
N GLY A 95 -10.19 2.31 -7.72
CA GLY A 95 -9.93 1.47 -8.87
C GLY A 95 -8.45 1.23 -9.13
N ARG A 96 -7.58 1.99 -8.47
CA ARG A 96 -6.13 1.82 -8.61
C ARG A 96 -5.50 1.21 -7.37
N VAL A 97 -6.17 1.31 -6.23
CA VAL A 97 -5.68 0.72 -5.00
C VAL A 97 -6.65 -0.35 -4.52
N ASP A 98 -6.15 -1.25 -3.69
CA ASP A 98 -6.95 -2.34 -3.16
C ASP A 98 -7.65 -1.97 -1.87
N LEU A 99 -7.14 -0.96 -1.18
CA LEU A 99 -7.71 -0.53 0.10
C LEU A 99 -7.33 0.92 0.37
N ILE A 100 -8.26 1.68 0.92
CA ILE A 100 -7.99 3.03 1.40
C ILE A 100 -8.11 2.98 2.91
N GLU A 101 -7.01 3.21 3.62
CA GLU A 101 -6.95 3.10 5.07
C GLU A 101 -7.18 4.41 5.79
N SER A 102 -7.37 5.48 5.05
CA SER A 102 -7.36 6.84 5.59
C SER A 102 -8.71 7.54 5.51
N VAL A 103 -9.79 6.80 5.50
CA VAL A 103 -11.13 7.40 5.49
C VAL A 103 -11.44 7.87 6.91
N ASP A 104 -11.46 9.19 7.07
CA ASP A 104 -11.58 9.80 8.40
C ASP A 104 -12.79 10.75 8.52
N ARG A 105 -13.64 10.79 7.50
CA ARG A 105 -14.81 11.67 7.54
C ARG A 105 -15.89 11.18 6.57
N THR A 106 -17.12 11.54 6.88
CA THR A 106 -18.27 11.08 6.11
C THR A 106 -18.26 11.54 4.66
N GLU A 107 -17.83 12.76 4.41
CA GLU A 107 -17.75 13.29 3.07
C GLU A 107 -16.86 12.45 2.17
N LEU A 108 -15.71 12.04 2.71
CA LEU A 108 -14.77 11.22 1.95
C LEU A 108 -15.38 9.84 1.70
N LEU A 109 -15.98 9.25 2.70
CA LEU A 109 -16.62 7.94 2.56
C LEU A 109 -17.67 7.96 1.44
N GLU A 110 -18.53 8.96 1.43
CA GLU A 110 -19.56 9.09 0.41
C GLU A 110 -18.96 9.26 -0.98
N CYS A 111 -17.90 10.03 -1.06
CA CYS A 111 -17.22 10.28 -2.33
C CYS A 111 -16.60 9.00 -2.88
N VAL A 112 -15.94 8.23 -2.00
CA VAL A 112 -15.34 6.95 -2.37
C VAL A 112 -16.43 5.98 -2.83
N GLU A 113 -17.54 5.91 -2.10
CA GLU A 113 -18.60 5.00 -2.43
C GLU A 113 -19.22 5.33 -3.79
N LYS A 114 -19.45 6.60 -4.07
CA LYS A 114 -19.98 7.01 -5.37
C LYS A 114 -19.06 6.62 -6.51
N GLN A 115 -17.77 6.85 -6.33
CA GLN A 115 -16.81 6.54 -7.38
C GLN A 115 -16.69 5.02 -7.58
N ALA A 116 -16.72 4.26 -6.50
CA ALA A 116 -16.67 2.81 -6.58
C ALA A 116 -17.89 2.26 -7.32
N ALA A 117 -19.06 2.84 -7.04
CA ALA A 117 -20.30 2.42 -7.72
C ALA A 117 -20.22 2.66 -9.22
N LYS A 118 -19.63 3.77 -9.65
CA LYS A 118 -19.47 4.05 -11.06
C LYS A 118 -18.57 3.02 -11.75
N LEU A 119 -17.49 2.63 -11.10
CA LEU A 119 -16.61 1.63 -11.65
C LEU A 119 -17.27 0.26 -11.73
N LEU A 120 -18.06 -0.07 -10.73
CA LEU A 120 -18.80 -1.32 -10.72
C LEU A 120 -19.78 -1.37 -11.89
N TRP A 121 -20.49 -0.28 -12.13
CA TRP A 121 -21.39 -0.19 -13.25
C TRP A 121 -20.68 -0.44 -14.58
N VAL A 122 -19.54 0.22 -14.76
CA VAL A 122 -18.74 0.06 -15.97
C VAL A 122 -18.34 -1.40 -16.17
N ARG A 123 -17.99 -2.09 -15.10
CA ARG A 123 -17.57 -3.48 -15.20
C ARG A 123 -18.71 -4.42 -15.54
N ILE A 124 -19.90 -4.10 -15.09
CA ILE A 124 -21.05 -4.95 -15.35
C ILE A 124 -21.54 -4.79 -16.78
N MET A 125 -21.42 -3.60 -17.31
CA MET A 125 -21.84 -3.32 -18.67
C MET A 125 -20.85 -3.81 -19.71
#